data_d0e56de2533e58661558cef321cdb1a6
#
_entry.id   d0e56de2533e58661558cef321cdb1a6
#
_cell.length_a   1.000
_cell.length_b   1.000
_cell.length_c   1.000
_cell.angle_alpha   90.00
_cell.angle_beta   90.00
_cell.angle_gamma   90.00
#
_symmetry.space_group_name_H-M   'P 1'
#
loop_
_entity.id
_entity.type
_entity.pdbx_description
1 polymer ?
#
loop_
_entity_poly.entity_id
_entity_poly.type
_entity_poly.pdbx_seq_one_letter_code
_entity_poly.pdbx_strand_id
1 'polypeptide(L)'
;LNPHIPVMIFKGSLKSFFMINLCIERLSLIPHYLRRRDMKSYRKELCFDIPTRRAFLNITPQVKQCLRESNISEGLILVNAMHITASVFINDDESGLHQDYEKWLESLAPHEPISQYMHNRTGEDNGDAHLKRQVMGREVVVAVTDGDLDFGPWEQIFYGEFDGRRKKRVLVKIIGD
;
A
#
# COMPACT_ATOMS: atom_id res chain seq x y z
N LEU A 1 45.26 -17.19 -0.06
CA LEU A 1 45.44 -18.36 -0.88
C LEU A 1 44.52 -18.22 -2.09
N ASN A 2 45.14 -17.93 -3.23
CA ASN A 2 44.51 -17.59 -4.49
C ASN A 2 44.37 -18.85 -5.37
N PRO A 3 43.20 -19.21 -5.91
CA PRO A 3 43.16 -20.25 -6.92
C PRO A 3 43.28 -19.65 -8.31
N HIS A 4 44.27 -20.10 -9.06
CA HIS A 4 44.54 -19.81 -10.44
C HIS A 4 43.37 -20.21 -11.37
N ILE A 5 42.94 -19.26 -12.19
CA ILE A 5 42.07 -19.53 -13.34
C ILE A 5 42.99 -19.82 -14.53
N PRO A 6 42.89 -20.97 -15.20
CA PRO A 6 43.72 -21.24 -16.38
C PRO A 6 43.16 -20.47 -17.59
N VAL A 7 44.01 -19.69 -18.22
CA VAL A 7 43.75 -19.08 -19.53
C VAL A 7 43.81 -20.16 -20.60
N MET A 8 42.69 -20.55 -21.16
CA MET A 8 42.66 -21.43 -22.34
C MET A 8 42.89 -20.61 -23.61
N ILE A 9 44.06 -20.80 -24.23
CA ILE A 9 44.36 -20.27 -25.54
C ILE A 9 43.72 -21.19 -26.58
N PHE A 10 42.59 -20.76 -27.17
CA PHE A 10 42.00 -21.46 -28.32
C PHE A 10 42.69 -21.06 -29.62
N LYS A 11 43.47 -21.98 -30.21
CA LYS A 11 43.85 -21.94 -31.63
C LYS A 11 42.67 -22.51 -32.43
N GLY A 12 41.78 -21.65 -32.91
CA GLY A 12 40.59 -22.03 -33.64
C GLY A 12 40.65 -21.67 -35.11
N SER A 13 40.34 -22.63 -35.95
CA SER A 13 40.16 -22.57 -37.41
C SER A 13 38.98 -21.65 -37.78
N LEU A 14 38.92 -21.16 -39.03
CA LEU A 14 37.89 -20.27 -39.62
C LEU A 14 36.41 -20.65 -39.35
N LYS A 15 36.12 -21.87 -38.91
CA LYS A 15 34.77 -22.31 -38.54
C LYS A 15 34.28 -21.69 -37.22
N SER A 16 35.17 -21.19 -36.36
CA SER A 16 34.80 -20.52 -35.10
C SER A 16 34.20 -19.12 -35.30
N PHE A 17 34.50 -18.43 -36.39
CA PHE A 17 33.97 -17.09 -36.66
C PHE A 17 32.46 -17.10 -37.00
N PHE A 18 31.98 -18.18 -37.63
CA PHE A 18 30.53 -18.34 -37.95
C PHE A 18 29.68 -18.62 -36.72
N MET A 19 30.23 -19.32 -35.74
CA MET A 19 29.50 -19.63 -34.50
C MET A 19 29.37 -18.43 -33.54
N ILE A 20 30.36 -17.53 -33.55
CA ILE A 20 30.34 -16.32 -32.72
C ILE A 20 29.32 -15.32 -33.26
N ASN A 21 29.18 -15.16 -34.58
CA ASN A 21 28.14 -14.32 -35.18
C ASN A 21 26.71 -14.87 -34.90
N LEU A 22 26.54 -16.19 -34.90
CA LEU A 22 25.23 -16.80 -34.57
C LEU A 22 24.84 -16.59 -33.11
N CYS A 23 25.83 -16.47 -32.19
CA CYS A 23 25.59 -16.16 -30.78
C CYS A 23 25.21 -14.67 -30.58
N ILE A 24 25.77 -13.74 -31.38
CA ILE A 24 25.47 -12.31 -31.28
C ILE A 24 24.09 -12.01 -31.88
N GLU A 25 23.69 -12.66 -32.95
CA GLU A 25 22.32 -12.52 -33.47
C GLU A 25 21.24 -13.13 -32.58
N ARG A 26 21.57 -14.18 -31.78
CA ARG A 26 20.64 -14.70 -30.78
C ARG A 26 20.49 -13.81 -29.56
N LEU A 27 21.41 -12.89 -29.27
CA LEU A 27 21.28 -11.89 -28.21
C LEU A 27 20.29 -10.77 -28.56
N SER A 28 19.99 -10.57 -29.85
CA SER A 28 18.94 -9.64 -30.30
C SER A 28 17.51 -10.21 -30.16
N LEU A 29 17.37 -11.50 -29.86
CA LEU A 29 16.13 -12.21 -29.60
C LEU A 29 15.90 -12.49 -28.10
N ILE A 30 16.59 -11.74 -27.19
CA ILE A 30 16.16 -11.69 -25.80
C ILE A 30 14.76 -11.11 -25.82
N PRO A 31 13.72 -11.87 -25.43
CA PRO A 31 12.35 -11.35 -25.45
C PRO A 31 12.30 -10.04 -24.69
N HIS A 32 11.44 -9.12 -25.11
CA HIS A 32 11.15 -7.84 -24.44
C HIS A 32 10.88 -7.97 -22.92
N TYR A 33 10.69 -9.17 -22.44
CA TYR A 33 10.49 -9.57 -21.05
C TYR A 33 11.68 -9.30 -20.11
N LEU A 34 12.89 -9.06 -20.62
CA LEU A 34 14.08 -8.75 -19.82
C LEU A 34 14.54 -7.29 -19.93
N ARG A 35 13.74 -6.37 -20.48
CA ARG A 35 13.99 -4.97 -20.21
C ARG A 35 13.83 -4.76 -18.72
N ARG A 36 14.91 -4.48 -18.03
CA ARG A 36 14.89 -3.94 -16.66
C ARG A 36 13.98 -2.72 -16.70
N ARG A 37 12.73 -2.87 -16.24
CA ARG A 37 11.88 -1.72 -16.00
C ARG A 37 12.45 -1.02 -14.77
N ASP A 38 12.72 0.28 -14.88
CA ASP A 38 13.25 1.02 -13.75
C ASP A 38 12.17 1.15 -12.68
N MET A 39 12.45 0.61 -11.51
CA MET A 39 11.57 0.69 -10.35
C MET A 39 11.33 2.15 -9.97
N LYS A 40 10.10 2.61 -10.07
CA LYS A 40 9.65 3.93 -9.64
C LYS A 40 9.16 3.90 -8.20
N SER A 41 9.18 5.06 -7.58
CA SER A 41 8.67 5.26 -6.22
C SER A 41 7.94 6.59 -6.14
N TYR A 42 6.67 6.56 -5.76
CA TYR A 42 5.84 7.73 -5.54
C TYR A 42 5.42 7.82 -4.07
N ARG A 43 5.27 9.04 -3.54
CA ARG A 43 4.82 9.28 -2.18
C ARG A 43 3.95 10.53 -2.12
N LYS A 44 2.77 10.41 -1.49
CA LYS A 44 1.89 11.54 -1.19
C LYS A 44 1.28 11.39 0.21
N GLU A 45 0.93 12.50 0.83
CA GLU A 45 0.15 12.54 2.06
C GLU A 45 -1.23 13.15 1.76
N LEU A 46 -2.28 12.43 2.12
CA LEU A 46 -3.64 12.94 2.19
C LEU A 46 -3.88 13.45 3.62
N CYS A 47 -4.55 14.58 3.75
CA CYS A 47 -4.85 15.18 5.05
C CYS A 47 -6.36 15.20 5.27
N PHE A 48 -6.79 14.75 6.45
CA PHE A 48 -8.18 14.74 6.87
C PHE A 48 -8.35 15.52 8.16
N ASP A 49 -9.39 16.33 8.23
CA ASP A 49 -9.83 17.04 9.43
C ASP A 49 -11.31 16.73 9.62
N ILE A 50 -11.60 15.77 10.48
CA ILE A 50 -12.93 15.24 10.69
C ILE A 50 -13.55 15.93 11.90
N PRO A 51 -14.67 16.65 11.74
CA PRO A 51 -15.29 17.42 12.83
C PRO A 51 -15.99 16.54 13.85
N THR A 52 -16.41 15.34 13.47
CA THR A 52 -17.06 14.35 14.33
C THR A 52 -16.01 13.45 14.98
N ARG A 53 -16.35 12.85 16.13
CA ARG A 53 -15.45 11.92 16.81
C ARG A 53 -15.12 10.70 15.94
N ARG A 54 -16.10 10.17 15.22
CA ARG A 54 -15.96 9.00 14.34
C ARG A 54 -16.50 9.27 12.95
N ALA A 55 -15.86 8.65 11.97
CA ALA A 55 -16.33 8.65 10.59
C ALA A 55 -15.66 7.54 9.77
N PHE A 56 -16.34 7.05 8.74
CA PHE A 56 -15.78 6.22 7.69
C PHE A 56 -15.86 6.99 6.36
N LEU A 57 -14.72 7.26 5.75
CA LEU A 57 -14.64 7.98 4.47
C LEU A 57 -14.09 7.05 3.40
N ASN A 58 -14.83 6.89 2.31
CA ASN A 58 -14.29 6.27 1.11
C ASN A 58 -13.21 7.18 0.50
N ILE A 59 -11.97 6.71 0.50
CA ILE A 59 -10.81 7.44 -0.04
C ILE A 59 -10.26 6.82 -1.33
N THR A 60 -10.96 5.83 -1.88
CA THR A 60 -10.57 5.17 -3.14
C THR A 60 -10.33 6.18 -4.27
N PRO A 61 -11.18 7.23 -4.47
CA PRO A 61 -10.94 8.22 -5.53
C PRO A 61 -9.63 8.97 -5.37
N GLN A 62 -9.25 9.34 -4.13
CA GLN A 62 -7.99 10.04 -3.83
C GLN A 62 -6.78 9.12 -4.04
N VAL A 63 -6.91 7.83 -3.67
CA VAL A 63 -5.86 6.82 -3.87
C VAL A 63 -5.66 6.55 -5.37
N LYS A 64 -6.74 6.38 -6.15
CA LYS A 64 -6.68 6.27 -7.63
C LYS A 64 -6.05 7.51 -8.27
N GLN A 65 -6.28 8.71 -7.71
CA GLN A 65 -5.61 9.92 -8.20
C GLN A 65 -4.10 9.86 -7.95
N CYS A 66 -3.66 9.41 -6.77
CA CYS A 66 -2.23 9.21 -6.47
C CYS A 66 -1.58 8.20 -7.44
N LEU A 67 -2.30 7.12 -7.78
CA LEU A 67 -1.82 6.14 -8.74
C LEU A 67 -1.64 6.76 -10.13
N ARG A 68 -2.60 7.50 -10.63
CA ARG A 68 -2.47 8.23 -11.92
C ARG A 68 -1.28 9.19 -11.91
N GLU A 69 -1.09 9.94 -10.84
CA GLU A 69 0.05 10.88 -10.70
C GLU A 69 1.40 10.17 -10.65
N SER A 70 1.45 8.93 -10.18
CA SER A 70 2.70 8.16 -10.08
C SER A 70 3.24 7.69 -11.43
N ASN A 71 2.38 7.55 -12.45
CA ASN A 71 2.68 6.90 -13.73
C ASN A 71 3.29 5.49 -13.54
N ILE A 72 2.82 4.75 -12.53
CA ILE A 72 3.16 3.34 -12.27
C ILE A 72 2.00 2.49 -12.77
N SER A 73 2.30 1.48 -13.59
CA SER A 73 1.33 0.57 -14.18
C SER A 73 1.32 -0.81 -13.54
N GLU A 74 2.44 -1.24 -12.98
CA GLU A 74 2.60 -2.53 -12.33
C GLU A 74 3.31 -2.34 -10.98
N GLY A 75 2.75 -2.85 -9.88
CA GLY A 75 3.40 -2.70 -8.60
C GLY A 75 2.48 -2.90 -7.39
N LEU A 76 2.83 -2.22 -6.31
CA LEU A 76 2.08 -2.23 -5.06
C LEU A 76 1.84 -0.81 -4.56
N ILE A 77 0.64 -0.58 -4.04
CA ILE A 77 0.28 0.64 -3.34
C ILE A 77 0.02 0.35 -1.86
N LEU A 78 0.75 1.03 -0.99
CA LEU A 78 0.51 1.07 0.45
C LEU A 78 -0.30 2.32 0.78
N VAL A 79 -1.41 2.17 1.50
CA VAL A 79 -2.20 3.27 2.05
C VAL A 79 -2.24 3.11 3.57
N ASN A 80 -1.68 4.06 4.31
CA ASN A 80 -1.35 3.91 5.72
C ASN A 80 -1.81 5.12 6.55
N ALA A 81 -2.64 4.88 7.57
CA ALA A 81 -2.99 5.90 8.57
C ALA A 81 -1.77 6.24 9.44
N MET A 82 -1.41 7.52 9.46
CA MET A 82 -0.25 8.06 10.21
C MET A 82 -0.65 8.55 11.61
N HIS A 83 -1.68 7.95 12.20
CA HIS A 83 -2.16 8.27 13.55
C HIS A 83 -2.67 7.03 14.27
N ILE A 84 -2.43 6.97 15.57
CA ILE A 84 -2.72 5.81 16.42
C ILE A 84 -4.20 5.64 16.79
N THR A 85 -5.06 6.57 16.39
CA THR A 85 -6.52 6.53 16.57
C THR A 85 -7.27 6.60 15.23
N ALA A 86 -6.58 6.30 14.12
CA ALA A 86 -7.16 6.24 12.78
C ALA A 86 -6.70 4.97 12.05
N SER A 87 -7.52 4.47 11.16
CA SER A 87 -7.33 3.25 10.38
C SER A 87 -7.41 3.48 8.89
N VAL A 88 -6.86 2.54 8.11
CA VAL A 88 -7.19 2.35 6.70
C VAL A 88 -7.55 0.87 6.52
N PHE A 89 -8.70 0.61 5.87
CA PHE A 89 -9.21 -0.74 5.64
C PHE A 89 -9.93 -0.82 4.29
N ILE A 90 -10.22 -2.03 3.84
CA ILE A 90 -10.95 -2.30 2.58
C ILE A 90 -12.25 -3.01 2.93
N ASN A 91 -13.36 -2.52 2.37
CA ASN A 91 -14.64 -3.20 2.38
C ASN A 91 -15.60 -2.56 1.36
N ASP A 92 -16.86 -3.01 1.34
CA ASP A 92 -17.94 -2.46 0.53
C ASP A 92 -18.40 -1.08 1.05
N ASP A 93 -18.81 -0.20 0.12
CA ASP A 93 -19.34 1.14 0.42
C ASP A 93 -20.87 1.11 0.51
N GLU A 94 -21.39 0.50 1.58
CA GLU A 94 -22.81 0.35 1.83
C GLU A 94 -23.18 0.96 3.19
N SER A 95 -24.22 1.79 3.22
CA SER A 95 -24.58 2.59 4.40
C SER A 95 -25.03 1.76 5.60
N GLY A 96 -25.70 0.62 5.39
CA GLY A 96 -26.09 -0.32 6.44
C GLY A 96 -24.87 -0.97 7.08
N LEU A 97 -23.89 -1.38 6.25
CA LEU A 97 -22.63 -1.95 6.72
C LEU A 97 -21.84 -0.93 7.56
N HIS A 98 -21.82 0.35 7.17
CA HIS A 98 -21.18 1.40 8.00
C HIS A 98 -21.86 1.55 9.36
N GLN A 99 -23.18 1.46 9.42
CA GLN A 99 -23.92 1.48 10.71
C GLN A 99 -23.62 0.24 11.56
N ASP A 100 -23.46 -0.92 10.93
CA ASP A 100 -23.09 -2.16 11.61
C ASP A 100 -21.67 -2.08 12.16
N TYR A 101 -20.70 -1.49 11.44
CA TYR A 101 -19.37 -1.19 12.00
C TYR A 101 -19.44 -0.30 13.23
N GLU A 102 -20.23 0.77 13.21
CA GLU A 102 -20.39 1.65 14.36
C GLU A 102 -20.89 0.89 15.60
N LYS A 103 -21.94 0.08 15.44
CA LYS A 103 -22.49 -0.74 16.53
C LYS A 103 -21.50 -1.80 17.01
N TRP A 104 -20.86 -2.49 16.07
CA TRP A 104 -19.90 -3.55 16.38
C TRP A 104 -18.68 -3.01 17.13
N LEU A 105 -18.06 -1.94 16.65
CA LEU A 105 -16.92 -1.32 17.29
C LEU A 105 -17.26 -0.73 18.65
N GLU A 106 -18.47 -0.18 18.81
CA GLU A 106 -18.94 0.32 20.09
C GLU A 106 -19.23 -0.82 21.08
N SER A 107 -19.65 -2.00 20.60
CA SER A 107 -19.81 -3.19 21.46
C SER A 107 -18.48 -3.78 21.92
N LEU A 108 -17.42 -3.67 21.11
CA LEU A 108 -16.07 -4.17 21.45
C LEU A 108 -15.29 -3.21 22.35
N ALA A 109 -15.42 -1.92 22.12
CA ALA A 109 -14.72 -0.88 22.84
C ALA A 109 -15.65 0.34 23.01
N PRO A 110 -16.63 0.30 23.92
CA PRO A 110 -17.57 1.40 24.12
C PRO A 110 -16.84 2.66 24.58
N HIS A 111 -17.26 3.83 24.07
CA HIS A 111 -16.65 5.09 24.48
C HIS A 111 -16.95 5.39 25.96
N GLU A 112 -18.19 5.15 26.39
CA GLU A 112 -18.63 5.38 27.76
C GLU A 112 -18.71 4.08 28.58
N PRO A 113 -18.41 4.14 29.87
CA PRO A 113 -17.83 5.27 30.61
C PRO A 113 -16.33 5.43 30.29
N ILE A 114 -15.87 6.66 30.05
CA ILE A 114 -14.45 6.92 29.71
C ILE A 114 -13.46 6.44 30.78
N SER A 115 -13.92 6.37 32.04
CA SER A 115 -13.12 5.91 33.19
C SER A 115 -12.76 4.42 33.16
N GLN A 116 -13.40 3.63 32.30
CA GLN A 116 -13.10 2.19 32.17
C GLN A 116 -11.71 1.93 31.58
N TYR A 117 -11.16 2.90 30.84
CA TYR A 117 -9.86 2.77 30.17
C TYR A 117 -8.72 3.28 31.03
N MET A 118 -7.74 2.43 31.30
CA MET A 118 -6.52 2.79 32.03
C MET A 118 -5.75 3.91 31.32
N HIS A 119 -5.80 3.94 29.97
CA HIS A 119 -5.19 4.97 29.14
C HIS A 119 -5.72 6.37 29.50
N ASN A 120 -7.00 6.50 29.78
CA ASN A 120 -7.64 7.80 30.04
C ASN A 120 -7.22 8.42 31.40
N ARG A 121 -6.49 7.67 32.24
CA ARG A 121 -5.88 8.23 33.47
C ARG A 121 -4.80 9.28 33.21
N THR A 122 -4.30 9.38 31.98
CA THR A 122 -3.35 10.42 31.54
C THR A 122 -4.01 11.77 31.25
N GLY A 123 -5.34 11.87 31.35
CA GLY A 123 -6.13 13.05 31.00
C GLY A 123 -6.71 13.01 29.58
N GLU A 124 -6.46 11.92 28.82
CA GLU A 124 -7.09 11.67 27.52
C GLU A 124 -8.50 11.06 27.70
N ASP A 125 -9.30 11.05 26.62
CA ASP A 125 -10.63 10.45 26.58
C ASP A 125 -10.79 9.41 25.46
N ASN A 126 -9.69 8.93 24.88
CA ASN A 126 -9.65 8.23 23.61
C ASN A 126 -9.12 6.78 23.67
N GLY A 127 -9.15 6.16 24.84
CA GLY A 127 -8.76 4.76 25.01
C GLY A 127 -9.51 3.79 24.08
N ASP A 128 -10.80 4.02 23.88
CA ASP A 128 -11.64 3.29 22.93
C ASP A 128 -11.16 3.43 21.48
N ALA A 129 -10.73 4.62 21.09
CA ALA A 129 -10.25 4.90 19.74
C ALA A 129 -8.97 4.13 19.40
N HIS A 130 -8.05 3.96 20.36
CA HIS A 130 -6.86 3.12 20.21
C HIS A 130 -7.24 1.66 19.96
N LEU A 131 -8.22 1.13 20.69
CA LEU A 131 -8.68 -0.26 20.56
C LEU A 131 -9.40 -0.47 19.22
N LYS A 132 -10.31 0.44 18.84
CA LYS A 132 -11.00 0.42 17.54
C LYS A 132 -10.01 0.41 16.38
N ARG A 133 -9.01 1.31 16.43
CA ARG A 133 -7.94 1.34 15.45
C ARG A 133 -7.15 0.03 15.40
N GLN A 134 -6.85 -0.57 16.55
CA GLN A 134 -6.09 -1.82 16.61
C GLN A 134 -6.84 -2.98 15.93
N VAL A 135 -8.16 -3.02 16.05
CA VAL A 135 -9.03 -4.03 15.42
C VAL A 135 -9.15 -3.77 13.91
N MET A 136 -9.35 -2.52 13.49
CA MET A 136 -9.59 -2.16 12.08
C MET A 136 -8.29 -2.13 11.23
N GLY A 137 -7.14 -2.15 11.87
CA GLY A 137 -5.85 -2.13 11.19
C GLY A 137 -5.32 -0.72 10.92
N ARG A 138 -4.07 -0.66 10.50
CA ARG A 138 -3.31 0.57 10.26
C ARG A 138 -3.22 0.93 8.78
N GLU A 139 -3.07 -0.08 7.93
CA GLU A 139 -2.80 0.07 6.51
C GLU A 139 -3.42 -1.04 5.68
N VAL A 140 -3.49 -0.76 4.38
CA VAL A 140 -3.76 -1.75 3.36
C VAL A 140 -2.67 -1.71 2.30
N VAL A 141 -2.42 -2.86 1.67
CA VAL A 141 -1.58 -2.98 0.48
C VAL A 141 -2.45 -3.58 -0.63
N VAL A 142 -2.43 -2.93 -1.79
CA VAL A 142 -3.21 -3.34 -2.96
C VAL A 142 -2.25 -3.54 -4.13
N ALA A 143 -2.48 -4.56 -4.94
CA ALA A 143 -1.80 -4.73 -6.21
C ALA A 143 -2.21 -3.62 -7.20
N VAL A 144 -1.27 -3.22 -8.02
CA VAL A 144 -1.49 -2.33 -9.17
C VAL A 144 -1.23 -3.15 -10.42
N THR A 145 -2.24 -3.28 -11.27
CA THR A 145 -2.20 -4.05 -12.52
C THR A 145 -2.76 -3.18 -13.64
N ASP A 146 -2.04 -3.06 -14.76
CA ASP A 146 -2.46 -2.26 -15.92
C ASP A 146 -2.84 -0.80 -15.57
N GLY A 147 -2.21 -0.22 -14.53
CA GLY A 147 -2.42 1.17 -14.11
C GLY A 147 -3.69 1.41 -13.30
N ASP A 148 -4.38 0.38 -12.81
CA ASP A 148 -5.50 0.50 -11.87
C ASP A 148 -5.26 -0.37 -10.61
N LEU A 149 -6.09 -0.13 -9.59
CA LEU A 149 -6.11 -0.94 -8.38
C LEU A 149 -6.77 -2.28 -8.69
N ASP A 150 -6.06 -3.37 -8.38
CA ASP A 150 -6.55 -4.73 -8.61
C ASP A 150 -7.50 -5.15 -7.49
N PHE A 151 -8.76 -4.74 -7.65
CA PHE A 151 -9.83 -4.91 -6.68
C PHE A 151 -10.85 -5.97 -7.09
N GLY A 152 -11.40 -6.66 -6.12
CA GLY A 152 -12.67 -7.32 -6.25
C GLY A 152 -13.81 -6.29 -6.49
N PRO A 153 -14.98 -6.75 -6.99
CA PRO A 153 -16.03 -5.85 -7.51
C PRO A 153 -16.61 -4.85 -6.50
N TRP A 154 -16.52 -5.14 -5.19
CA TRP A 154 -17.08 -4.29 -4.13
C TRP A 154 -16.02 -3.66 -3.22
N GLU A 155 -14.74 -3.89 -3.48
CA GLU A 155 -13.67 -3.40 -2.65
C GLU A 155 -13.46 -1.90 -2.83
N GLN A 156 -13.49 -1.17 -1.70
CA GLN A 156 -13.17 0.24 -1.60
C GLN A 156 -12.23 0.48 -0.42
N ILE A 157 -11.34 1.44 -0.54
CA ILE A 157 -10.43 1.84 0.55
C ILE A 157 -11.12 2.89 1.39
N PHE A 158 -11.15 2.65 2.69
CA PHE A 158 -11.71 3.58 3.68
C PHE A 158 -10.64 4.13 4.61
N TYR A 159 -10.81 5.41 4.95
CA TYR A 159 -10.21 6.00 6.13
C TYR A 159 -11.21 5.92 7.28
N GLY A 160 -10.82 5.27 8.37
CA GLY A 160 -11.58 5.19 9.62
C GLY A 160 -11.03 6.17 10.67
N GLU A 161 -11.87 7.11 11.10
CA GLU A 161 -11.58 8.04 12.17
C GLU A 161 -12.27 7.59 13.46
N PHE A 162 -11.53 7.55 14.59
CA PHE A 162 -12.09 7.14 15.90
C PHE A 162 -11.89 8.18 16.99
N ASP A 163 -11.12 9.26 16.75
CA ASP A 163 -10.83 10.36 17.65
C ASP A 163 -10.62 11.64 16.86
N GLY A 164 -11.69 12.12 16.22
CA GLY A 164 -11.68 13.28 15.31
C GLY A 164 -11.32 14.60 15.97
N ARG A 165 -11.67 15.73 15.31
CA ARG A 165 -11.40 17.10 15.75
C ARG A 165 -9.92 17.47 15.78
N ARG A 166 -9.09 16.74 15.07
CA ARG A 166 -7.67 17.03 14.86
C ARG A 166 -7.22 16.57 13.49
N LYS A 167 -6.36 17.33 12.86
CA LYS A 167 -5.83 17.04 11.53
C LYS A 167 -4.95 15.79 11.57
N LYS A 168 -5.27 14.80 10.73
CA LYS A 168 -4.52 13.55 10.58
C LYS A 168 -4.10 13.31 9.15
N ARG A 169 -3.08 12.49 8.96
CA ARG A 169 -2.50 12.19 7.65
C ARG A 169 -2.65 10.73 7.30
N VAL A 170 -2.84 10.46 6.02
CA VAL A 170 -2.73 9.13 5.41
C VAL A 170 -1.59 9.18 4.40
N LEU A 171 -0.62 8.31 4.57
CA LEU A 171 0.47 8.12 3.62
C LEU A 171 0.01 7.20 2.49
N VAL A 172 0.19 7.66 1.25
CA VAL A 172 0.12 6.83 0.05
C VAL A 172 1.53 6.64 -0.48
N LYS A 173 1.97 5.40 -0.58
CA LYS A 173 3.27 5.00 -1.12
C LYS A 173 3.06 3.98 -2.23
N ILE A 174 3.60 4.26 -3.42
CA ILE A 174 3.49 3.36 -4.58
C ILE A 174 4.90 3.00 -5.03
N ILE A 175 5.12 1.73 -5.29
CA ILE A 175 6.39 1.19 -5.80
C ILE A 175 6.06 0.26 -6.96
N GLY A 176 6.72 0.47 -8.09
CA GLY A 176 6.49 -0.33 -9.30
C GLY A 176 7.19 0.22 -10.54
N ASP A 177 6.74 -0.12 -11.71
CA ASP A 177 7.30 0.26 -13.00
C ASP A 177 6.27 0.88 -13.95
#